data_028524ec9f286fdbbee06f0448e87b25
#
_entry.id   028524ec9f286fdbbee06f0448e87b25
#
_cell.length_a   1.000
_cell.length_b   1.000
_cell.length_c   1.000
_cell.angle_alpha   90.00
_cell.angle_beta   90.00
_cell.angle_gamma   90.00
#
_symmetry.space_group_name_H-M   'P 1'
#
loop_
_entity.id
_entity.type
_entity.pdbx_description
1 polymer ?
#
loop_
_entity_poly.entity_id
_entity_poly.type
_entity_poly.pdbx_seq_one_letter_code
_entity_poly.pdbx_strand_id
1 'polypeptide(L)'
;SSDLTSRGFDDHSKLFFPQPDAHFVPPTVTEEGIVWPEGPRPPSRDYTPLYDELRHELAIDFFIHDGGVASGWAMQAQPGDKLTVAGPRGSLVVPEDYAYQLYVCDESGMPALRRRLETLSKLAVKPQVSALVSVRDNACQDYLAHLDGFNIEWLAHDEQAVDARLAQMQIPADDYFIWITGEGKVVKNLSRRFEAEQYDPQRVRAAAYWHAK
;
A
#
# COMPACT_ATOMS: atom_id res chain seq x y z
N SER A 1 -18.83 -8.88 -0.62
CA SER A 1 -18.81 -9.38 -2.00
C SER A 1 -18.08 -10.72 -2.02
N SER A 2 -18.75 -11.77 -2.47
CA SER A 2 -18.19 -13.11 -2.59
C SER A 2 -17.07 -13.22 -3.66
N ASP A 3 -16.82 -12.14 -4.40
CA ASP A 3 -15.98 -12.16 -5.60
C ASP A 3 -14.69 -11.35 -5.46
N LEU A 4 -14.43 -10.76 -4.29
CA LEU A 4 -13.20 -10.03 -4.06
C LEU A 4 -12.03 -11.02 -3.92
N THR A 5 -11.07 -10.95 -4.83
CA THR A 5 -9.82 -11.71 -4.79
C THR A 5 -8.65 -10.75 -4.81
N SER A 6 -7.77 -10.85 -3.83
CA SER A 6 -6.58 -10.01 -3.70
C SER A 6 -5.39 -10.88 -3.30
N ARG A 7 -4.58 -11.28 -4.28
CA ARG A 7 -3.45 -12.20 -4.08
C ARG A 7 -2.12 -11.49 -3.85
N GLY A 8 -1.94 -10.32 -4.44
CA GLY A 8 -0.74 -9.50 -4.24
C GLY A 8 -0.83 -8.71 -2.93
N PHE A 9 0.24 -8.66 -2.18
CA PHE A 9 0.25 -7.92 -0.90
C PHE A 9 0.03 -6.41 -1.08
N ASP A 10 0.45 -5.84 -2.21
CA ASP A 10 0.31 -4.44 -2.59
C ASP A 10 -0.77 -4.21 -3.67
N ASP A 11 -1.73 -5.12 -3.78
CA ASP A 11 -2.92 -4.87 -4.57
C ASP A 11 -3.65 -3.63 -4.06
N HIS A 12 -4.33 -2.93 -4.97
CA HIS A 12 -5.13 -1.78 -4.62
C HIS A 12 -6.54 -1.90 -5.17
N SER A 13 -7.49 -1.41 -4.39
CA SER A 13 -8.89 -1.22 -4.78
C SER A 13 -9.19 0.26 -4.86
N LYS A 14 -9.99 0.64 -5.83
CA LYS A 14 -10.43 2.02 -6.03
C LYS A 14 -11.69 2.28 -5.22
N LEU A 15 -11.62 3.25 -4.30
CA LEU A 15 -12.72 3.72 -3.50
C LEU A 15 -13.30 4.98 -4.14
N PHE A 16 -14.62 5.02 -4.31
CA PHE A 16 -15.34 6.17 -4.85
C PHE A 16 -16.11 6.86 -3.73
N PHE A 17 -15.77 8.11 -3.47
CA PHE A 17 -16.31 8.87 -2.34
C PHE A 17 -17.56 9.65 -2.78
N PRO A 18 -18.71 9.47 -2.11
CA PRO A 18 -19.91 10.24 -2.40
C PRO A 18 -19.66 11.74 -2.15
N GLN A 19 -20.23 12.59 -3.00
CA GLN A 19 -20.22 14.03 -2.76
C GLN A 19 -21.47 14.41 -1.97
N PRO A 20 -21.39 15.37 -1.04
CA PRO A 20 -22.49 15.70 -0.12
C PRO A 20 -23.82 16.01 -0.82
N ASP A 21 -23.76 16.66 -2.00
CA ASP A 21 -24.96 17.15 -2.72
C ASP A 21 -25.24 16.35 -4.01
N ALA A 22 -24.52 15.26 -4.26
CA ALA A 22 -24.69 14.47 -5.46
C ALA A 22 -25.29 13.10 -5.16
N HIS A 23 -26.41 12.78 -5.81
CA HIS A 23 -26.93 11.42 -5.80
C HIS A 23 -25.92 10.50 -6.50
N PHE A 24 -25.20 9.70 -5.72
CA PHE A 24 -24.24 8.76 -6.27
C PHE A 24 -24.96 7.59 -6.96
N VAL A 25 -24.79 7.47 -8.27
CA VAL A 25 -25.25 6.32 -9.03
C VAL A 25 -24.01 5.46 -9.32
N PRO A 26 -23.98 4.21 -8.82
CA PRO A 26 -22.84 3.32 -9.08
C PRO A 26 -22.76 2.98 -10.57
N PRO A 27 -21.57 2.69 -11.08
CA PRO A 27 -21.42 2.22 -12.45
C PRO A 27 -22.03 0.83 -12.61
N THR A 28 -22.44 0.53 -13.83
CA THR A 28 -22.90 -0.81 -14.22
C THR A 28 -21.74 -1.61 -14.78
N VAL A 29 -21.60 -2.86 -14.33
CA VAL A 29 -20.63 -3.79 -14.90
C VAL A 29 -21.28 -4.51 -16.06
N THR A 30 -20.67 -4.41 -17.26
CA THR A 30 -21.09 -5.09 -18.49
C THR A 30 -19.97 -6.00 -18.98
N GLU A 31 -20.26 -6.82 -19.99
CA GLU A 31 -19.24 -7.66 -20.65
C GLU A 31 -18.11 -6.82 -21.28
N GLU A 32 -18.42 -5.59 -21.70
CA GLU A 32 -17.45 -4.66 -22.29
C GLU A 32 -16.66 -3.86 -21.24
N GLY A 33 -17.01 -3.95 -19.95
CA GLY A 33 -16.35 -3.28 -18.85
C GLY A 33 -17.28 -2.48 -17.94
N ILE A 34 -16.71 -1.46 -17.28
CA ILE A 34 -17.44 -0.61 -16.33
C ILE A 34 -18.02 0.61 -17.08
N VAL A 35 -19.34 0.69 -17.13
CA VAL A 35 -20.08 1.81 -17.74
C VAL A 35 -20.56 2.75 -16.65
N TRP A 36 -20.08 3.99 -16.70
CA TRP A 36 -20.49 5.06 -15.80
C TRP A 36 -21.76 5.75 -16.33
N PRO A 37 -22.68 6.13 -15.45
CA PRO A 37 -23.80 6.98 -15.83
C PRO A 37 -23.30 8.34 -16.34
N GLU A 38 -24.14 9.04 -17.09
CA GLU A 38 -23.85 10.41 -17.52
C GLU A 38 -23.71 11.34 -16.30
N GLY A 39 -22.75 12.26 -16.35
CA GLY A 39 -22.51 13.23 -15.30
C GLY A 39 -21.09 13.16 -14.71
N PRO A 40 -20.81 14.00 -13.68
CA PRO A 40 -19.50 14.04 -13.07
C PRO A 40 -19.22 12.75 -12.27
N ARG A 41 -18.05 12.16 -12.51
CA ARG A 41 -17.62 10.98 -11.74
C ARG A 41 -17.28 11.40 -10.30
N PRO A 42 -17.62 10.58 -9.31
CA PRO A 42 -17.22 10.83 -7.94
C PRO A 42 -15.68 10.80 -7.81
N PRO A 43 -15.10 11.59 -6.92
CA PRO A 43 -13.69 11.51 -6.63
C PRO A 43 -13.34 10.10 -6.12
N SER A 44 -12.17 9.63 -6.52
CA SER A 44 -11.72 8.29 -6.13
C SER A 44 -10.28 8.29 -5.66
N ARG A 45 -9.94 7.33 -4.81
CA ARG A 45 -8.58 7.05 -4.35
C ARG A 45 -8.34 5.55 -4.31
N ASP A 46 -7.10 5.18 -4.48
CA ASP A 46 -6.65 3.79 -4.38
C ASP A 46 -6.19 3.48 -2.96
N TYR A 47 -6.63 2.34 -2.44
CA TYR A 47 -6.30 1.86 -1.10
C TYR A 47 -5.99 0.37 -1.12
N THR A 48 -5.13 -0.06 -0.21
CA THR A 48 -4.84 -1.49 -0.01
C THR A 48 -6.04 -2.20 0.60
N PRO A 49 -6.60 -3.23 -0.04
CA PRO A 49 -7.68 -4.01 0.55
C PRO A 49 -7.13 -4.99 1.60
N LEU A 50 -7.69 -4.96 2.80
CA LEU A 50 -7.45 -5.93 3.86
C LEU A 50 -8.67 -6.86 3.93
N TYR A 51 -8.66 -7.92 3.12
CA TYR A 51 -9.80 -8.81 2.99
C TYR A 51 -9.66 -10.04 3.88
N ASP A 52 -10.63 -10.25 4.76
CA ASP A 52 -10.79 -11.46 5.56
C ASP A 52 -11.75 -12.41 4.85
N GLU A 53 -11.20 -13.45 4.22
CA GLU A 53 -11.99 -14.44 3.48
C GLU A 53 -12.94 -15.25 4.38
N LEU A 54 -12.58 -15.49 5.64
CA LEU A 54 -13.40 -16.27 6.57
C LEU A 54 -14.62 -15.50 7.04
N ARG A 55 -14.49 -14.20 7.23
CA ARG A 55 -15.57 -13.31 7.66
C ARG A 55 -16.31 -12.64 6.52
N HIS A 56 -15.77 -12.74 5.30
CA HIS A 56 -16.24 -11.98 4.13
C HIS A 56 -16.26 -10.46 4.39
N GLU A 57 -15.26 -9.97 5.11
CA GLU A 57 -15.12 -8.57 5.48
C GLU A 57 -13.95 -7.94 4.73
N LEU A 58 -14.18 -6.72 4.26
CA LEU A 58 -13.15 -5.87 3.67
C LEU A 58 -12.87 -4.71 4.63
N ALA A 59 -11.67 -4.67 5.17
CA ALA A 59 -11.18 -3.51 5.90
C ALA A 59 -10.32 -2.64 4.99
N ILE A 60 -10.42 -1.33 5.19
CA ILE A 60 -9.60 -0.31 4.55
C ILE A 60 -9.06 0.60 5.66
N ASP A 61 -7.76 0.68 5.77
CA ASP A 61 -7.10 1.55 6.74
C ASP A 61 -6.77 2.89 6.11
N PHE A 62 -7.15 3.98 6.76
CA PHE A 62 -6.93 5.33 6.28
C PHE A 62 -5.86 6.02 7.13
N PHE A 63 -4.80 6.51 6.50
CA PHE A 63 -3.96 7.51 7.12
C PHE A 63 -4.66 8.87 7.01
N ILE A 64 -5.05 9.43 8.15
CA ILE A 64 -5.82 10.67 8.20
C ILE A 64 -4.88 11.87 8.07
N HIS A 65 -5.21 12.77 7.14
CA HIS A 65 -4.50 14.02 6.90
C HIS A 65 -5.47 15.13 6.46
N ASP A 66 -5.07 16.36 6.61
CA ASP A 66 -5.91 17.51 6.24
C ASP A 66 -6.14 17.61 4.73
N GLY A 67 -7.36 18.05 4.36
CA GLY A 67 -7.73 18.41 2.98
C GLY A 67 -7.89 17.22 2.02
N GLY A 68 -7.84 15.97 2.48
CA GLY A 68 -8.07 14.79 1.66
C GLY A 68 -9.54 14.40 1.58
N VAL A 69 -10.06 14.11 0.37
CA VAL A 69 -11.44 13.60 0.20
C VAL A 69 -11.66 12.31 1.00
N ALA A 70 -10.71 11.41 0.94
CA ALA A 70 -10.80 10.12 1.66
C ALA A 70 -10.72 10.32 3.18
N SER A 71 -9.78 11.14 3.66
CA SER A 71 -9.67 11.47 5.09
C SER A 71 -10.93 12.15 5.60
N GLY A 72 -11.47 13.12 4.86
CA GLY A 72 -12.71 13.82 5.21
C GLY A 72 -13.91 12.87 5.32
N TRP A 73 -14.02 11.93 4.38
CA TRP A 73 -15.06 10.90 4.43
C TRP A 73 -14.85 9.95 5.62
N ALA A 74 -13.64 9.45 5.82
CA ALA A 74 -13.34 8.47 6.86
C ALA A 74 -13.56 9.03 8.28
N MET A 75 -13.27 10.31 8.51
CA MET A 75 -13.51 10.97 9.81
C MET A 75 -14.99 11.15 10.14
N GLN A 76 -15.88 11.16 9.15
CA GLN A 76 -17.31 11.42 9.33
C GLN A 76 -18.15 10.16 9.19
N ALA A 77 -17.61 9.08 8.62
CA ALA A 77 -18.32 7.86 8.32
C ALA A 77 -18.95 7.23 9.57
N GLN A 78 -20.19 6.80 9.43
CA GLN A 78 -20.95 6.15 10.48
C GLN A 78 -21.39 4.75 10.03
N PRO A 79 -21.69 3.84 10.97
CA PRO A 79 -22.26 2.53 10.63
C PRO A 79 -23.50 2.69 9.76
N GLY A 80 -23.51 2.01 8.61
CA GLY A 80 -24.59 2.10 7.61
C GLY A 80 -24.25 2.98 6.42
N ASP A 81 -23.22 3.79 6.48
CA ASP A 81 -22.75 4.55 5.33
C ASP A 81 -22.20 3.63 4.25
N LYS A 82 -22.40 4.02 2.99
CA LYS A 82 -22.04 3.20 1.84
C LYS A 82 -20.84 3.81 1.11
N LEU A 83 -19.87 2.95 0.80
CA LEU A 83 -18.74 3.29 -0.05
C LEU A 83 -18.68 2.32 -1.24
N THR A 84 -18.51 2.85 -2.44
CA THR A 84 -18.35 2.00 -3.62
C THR A 84 -16.88 1.63 -3.78
N VAL A 85 -16.63 0.35 -3.93
CA VAL A 85 -15.29 -0.24 -4.10
C VAL A 85 -15.22 -0.97 -5.43
N ALA A 86 -14.15 -0.76 -6.19
CA ALA A 86 -13.87 -1.49 -7.42
C ALA A 86 -12.44 -2.04 -7.42
N GLY A 87 -12.28 -3.26 -7.94
CA GLY A 87 -10.99 -3.96 -7.96
C GLY A 87 -10.78 -4.83 -6.72
N PRO A 88 -9.53 -5.37 -6.56
CA PRO A 88 -8.38 -5.14 -7.43
C PRO A 88 -8.58 -5.71 -8.83
N ARG A 89 -8.00 -5.08 -9.85
CA ARG A 89 -8.14 -5.51 -11.26
C ARG A 89 -7.12 -6.58 -11.67
N GLY A 90 -6.12 -6.79 -10.88
CA GLY A 90 -5.06 -7.76 -11.11
C GLY A 90 -4.13 -7.76 -9.91
N SER A 91 -3.43 -8.86 -9.74
CA SER A 91 -2.47 -9.03 -8.65
C SER A 91 -1.11 -9.39 -9.25
N LEU A 92 -0.07 -8.69 -8.83
CA LEU A 92 1.28 -9.15 -9.04
C LEU A 92 1.71 -9.91 -7.79
N VAL A 93 1.73 -11.23 -7.90
CA VAL A 93 2.16 -12.10 -6.79
C VAL A 93 3.67 -12.11 -6.75
N VAL A 94 4.23 -11.64 -5.65
CA VAL A 94 5.67 -11.67 -5.38
C VAL A 94 5.99 -12.95 -4.61
N PRO A 95 6.96 -13.77 -5.04
CA PRO A 95 7.42 -14.93 -4.30
C PRO A 95 7.77 -14.58 -2.85
N GLU A 96 7.52 -15.51 -1.95
CA GLU A 96 7.77 -15.34 -0.51
C GLU A 96 9.16 -15.80 -0.10
N ASP A 97 9.81 -16.59 -0.94
CA ASP A 97 11.03 -17.35 -0.68
C ASP A 97 12.34 -16.63 -1.02
N TYR A 98 12.30 -15.35 -1.41
CA TYR A 98 13.51 -14.54 -1.46
C TYR A 98 14.21 -14.53 -0.10
N ALA A 99 15.50 -14.88 -0.04
CA ALA A 99 16.24 -14.97 1.22
C ALA A 99 16.33 -13.64 1.95
N TYR A 100 16.43 -12.52 1.20
CA TYR A 100 16.43 -11.16 1.73
C TYR A 100 15.33 -10.31 1.10
N GLN A 101 14.59 -9.57 1.93
CA GLN A 101 13.52 -8.70 1.45
C GLN A 101 13.63 -7.32 2.11
N LEU A 102 13.75 -6.29 1.29
CA LEU A 102 13.79 -4.89 1.70
C LEU A 102 12.48 -4.19 1.34
N TYR A 103 11.88 -3.54 2.32
CA TYR A 103 10.66 -2.74 2.16
C TYR A 103 10.94 -1.30 2.56
N VAL A 104 10.61 -0.36 1.70
CA VAL A 104 10.75 1.08 1.96
C VAL A 104 9.43 1.75 1.68
N CYS A 105 8.81 2.34 2.71
CA CYS A 105 7.53 3.01 2.54
C CYS A 105 7.33 4.17 3.52
N ASP A 106 6.32 4.98 3.25
CA ASP A 106 5.72 5.90 4.21
C ASP A 106 4.41 5.30 4.79
N GLU A 107 3.64 6.10 5.52
CA GLU A 107 2.38 5.68 6.14
C GLU A 107 1.39 5.09 5.12
N SER A 108 1.41 5.58 3.88
CA SER A 108 0.50 5.10 2.84
C SER A 108 0.76 3.65 2.43
N GLY A 109 2.01 3.18 2.57
CA GLY A 109 2.43 1.82 2.25
C GLY A 109 2.25 0.82 3.40
N MET A 110 2.03 1.28 4.63
CA MET A 110 1.97 0.42 5.80
C MET A 110 0.91 -0.70 5.72
N PRO A 111 -0.30 -0.50 5.15
CA PRO A 111 -1.26 -1.59 5.01
C PRO A 111 -0.78 -2.71 4.08
N ALA A 112 -0.08 -2.38 3.00
CA ALA A 112 0.52 -3.38 2.11
C ALA A 112 1.69 -4.11 2.79
N LEU A 113 2.55 -3.38 3.49
CA LEU A 113 3.64 -3.94 4.28
C LEU A 113 3.09 -4.90 5.35
N ARG A 114 2.05 -4.51 6.08
CA ARG A 114 1.36 -5.37 7.05
C ARG A 114 0.92 -6.69 6.44
N ARG A 115 0.21 -6.67 5.31
CA ARG A 115 -0.21 -7.87 4.60
C ARG A 115 0.97 -8.79 4.27
N ARG A 116 2.07 -8.20 3.78
CA ARG A 116 3.26 -8.96 3.44
C ARG A 116 3.87 -9.61 4.67
N LEU A 117 4.10 -8.86 5.72
CA LEU A 117 4.72 -9.36 6.94
C LEU A 117 3.85 -10.40 7.65
N GLU A 118 2.52 -10.22 7.68
CA GLU A 118 1.58 -11.22 8.19
C GLU A 118 1.65 -12.55 7.39
N THR A 119 1.85 -12.47 6.07
CA THR A 119 2.06 -13.67 5.24
C THR A 119 3.40 -14.32 5.56
N LEU A 120 4.49 -13.54 5.57
CA LEU A 120 5.82 -14.06 5.88
C LEU A 120 5.94 -14.62 7.30
N SER A 121 5.17 -14.11 8.26
CA SER A 121 5.17 -14.59 9.65
C SER A 121 4.69 -16.03 9.78
N LYS A 122 3.88 -16.52 8.83
CA LYS A 122 3.33 -17.87 8.80
C LYS A 122 4.27 -18.91 8.19
N LEU A 123 5.37 -18.47 7.56
CA LEU A 123 6.33 -19.37 6.94
C LEU A 123 7.13 -20.12 7.99
N ALA A 124 7.40 -21.41 7.73
CA ALA A 124 8.25 -22.25 8.59
C ALA A 124 9.70 -21.75 8.61
N VAL A 125 10.20 -21.25 7.47
CA VAL A 125 11.50 -20.59 7.35
C VAL A 125 11.23 -19.16 6.90
N LYS A 126 11.53 -18.22 7.77
CA LYS A 126 11.31 -16.79 7.50
C LYS A 126 12.49 -16.21 6.74
N PRO A 127 12.26 -15.38 5.71
CA PRO A 127 13.34 -14.63 5.08
C PRO A 127 13.91 -13.59 6.04
N GLN A 128 15.11 -13.14 5.75
CA GLN A 128 15.64 -11.94 6.39
C GLN A 128 14.90 -10.71 5.82
N VAL A 129 14.22 -9.97 6.68
CA VAL A 129 13.45 -8.78 6.30
C VAL A 129 14.06 -7.55 6.93
N SER A 130 14.19 -6.50 6.14
CA SER A 130 14.45 -5.13 6.60
C SER A 130 13.34 -4.22 6.08
N ALA A 131 12.65 -3.53 6.97
CA ALA A 131 11.63 -2.55 6.61
C ALA A 131 12.03 -1.16 7.10
N LEU A 132 12.11 -0.19 6.20
CA LEU A 132 12.32 1.22 6.51
C LEU A 132 10.99 1.94 6.35
N VAL A 133 10.41 2.40 7.44
CA VAL A 133 9.11 3.07 7.45
C VAL A 133 9.28 4.52 7.88
N SER A 134 9.04 5.44 6.96
CA SER A 134 9.14 6.88 7.17
C SER A 134 7.80 7.42 7.64
N VAL A 135 7.73 7.97 8.86
CA VAL A 135 6.49 8.42 9.48
C VAL A 135 6.56 9.84 9.99
N ARG A 136 5.44 10.57 9.89
CA ARG A 136 5.28 11.93 10.44
C ARG A 136 5.00 11.91 11.94
N ASP A 137 4.35 10.84 12.42
CA ASP A 137 4.00 10.67 13.82
C ASP A 137 4.43 9.30 14.31
N ASN A 138 5.13 9.26 15.44
CA ASN A 138 5.58 8.02 16.04
C ASN A 138 4.44 7.12 16.53
N ALA A 139 3.23 7.65 16.74
CA ALA A 139 2.05 6.84 17.04
C ALA A 139 1.70 5.85 15.92
N CYS A 140 2.16 6.09 14.68
CA CYS A 140 2.00 5.15 13.57
C CYS A 140 2.71 3.80 13.81
N GLN A 141 3.70 3.76 14.72
CA GLN A 141 4.45 2.53 15.03
C GLN A 141 3.54 1.42 15.61
N ASP A 142 2.50 1.81 16.36
CA ASP A 142 1.54 0.86 16.94
C ASP A 142 0.81 0.03 15.90
N TYR A 143 0.70 0.54 14.67
CA TYR A 143 0.02 -0.15 13.56
C TYR A 143 0.67 -1.49 13.19
N LEU A 144 2.00 -1.60 13.32
CA LEU A 144 2.77 -2.81 13.02
C LEU A 144 3.35 -3.49 14.26
N ALA A 145 2.99 -3.05 15.48
CA ALA A 145 3.58 -3.54 16.72
C ALA A 145 3.38 -5.05 16.96
N HIS A 146 2.32 -5.64 16.38
CA HIS A 146 2.08 -7.09 16.46
C HIS A 146 3.01 -7.93 15.57
N LEU A 147 3.88 -7.29 14.76
CA LEU A 147 4.83 -7.92 13.84
C LEU A 147 6.26 -7.81 14.36
N ASP A 148 6.44 -8.05 15.65
CA ASP A 148 7.72 -7.94 16.40
C ASP A 148 8.82 -8.90 15.94
N GLY A 149 8.49 -9.91 15.16
CA GLY A 149 9.45 -10.86 14.59
C GLY A 149 10.25 -10.34 13.38
N PHE A 150 10.05 -9.08 12.95
CA PHE A 150 10.72 -8.49 11.79
C PHE A 150 11.50 -7.24 12.19
N ASN A 151 12.59 -6.96 11.46
CA ASN A 151 13.37 -5.73 11.64
C ASN A 151 12.68 -4.55 10.95
N ILE A 152 11.89 -3.78 11.71
CA ILE A 152 11.20 -2.57 11.25
C ILE A 152 11.92 -1.36 11.85
N GLU A 153 12.52 -0.55 10.99
CA GLU A 153 13.18 0.70 11.38
C GLU A 153 12.27 1.88 11.05
N TRP A 154 11.97 2.67 12.08
CA TRP A 154 11.13 3.86 11.97
C TRP A 154 12.00 5.08 11.74
N LEU A 155 11.76 5.77 10.65
CA LEU A 155 12.51 6.96 10.25
C LEU A 155 11.61 8.20 10.29
N ALA A 156 12.22 9.36 10.52
CA ALA A 156 11.51 10.61 10.32
C ALA A 156 11.02 10.73 8.87
N HIS A 157 9.91 11.42 8.65
CA HIS A 157 9.35 11.66 7.32
C HIS A 157 10.23 12.65 6.54
N ASP A 158 11.41 12.19 6.18
CA ASP A 158 12.45 12.91 5.47
C ASP A 158 13.16 11.99 4.47
N GLU A 159 13.21 12.42 3.20
CA GLU A 159 13.87 11.69 2.13
C GLU A 159 15.37 11.45 2.44
N GLN A 160 16.03 12.43 3.06
CA GLN A 160 17.46 12.33 3.41
C GLN A 160 17.71 11.26 4.47
N ALA A 161 16.79 11.08 5.41
CA ALA A 161 16.90 10.05 6.45
C ALA A 161 16.83 8.64 5.84
N VAL A 162 15.90 8.43 4.90
CA VAL A 162 15.77 7.16 4.16
C VAL A 162 17.03 6.89 3.34
N ASP A 163 17.51 7.87 2.60
CA ASP A 163 18.69 7.75 1.74
C ASP A 163 19.96 7.47 2.53
N ALA A 164 20.17 8.19 3.65
CA ALA A 164 21.30 7.98 4.54
C ALA A 164 21.28 6.57 5.17
N ARG A 165 20.10 6.08 5.52
CA ARG A 165 19.97 4.73 6.08
C ARG A 165 20.24 3.66 5.02
N LEU A 166 19.71 3.79 3.82
CA LEU A 166 19.99 2.88 2.69
C LEU A 166 21.47 2.83 2.35
N ALA A 167 22.19 3.95 2.44
CA ALA A 167 23.63 4.00 2.18
C ALA A 167 24.46 3.17 3.18
N GLN A 168 23.92 2.88 4.36
CA GLN A 168 24.57 2.08 5.40
C GLN A 168 24.18 0.60 5.36
N MET A 169 23.18 0.24 4.54
CA MET A 169 22.70 -1.14 4.45
C MET A 169 23.54 -1.95 3.47
N GLN A 170 23.69 -3.22 3.81
CA GLN A 170 24.27 -4.20 2.91
C GLN A 170 23.14 -5.08 2.38
N ILE A 171 22.79 -4.91 1.12
CA ILE A 171 21.83 -5.73 0.42
C ILE A 171 22.62 -6.85 -0.28
N PRO A 172 22.24 -8.13 -0.13
CA PRO A 172 22.90 -9.22 -0.84
C PRO A 172 22.88 -9.02 -2.35
N ALA A 173 23.91 -9.51 -3.05
CA ALA A 173 23.98 -9.42 -4.51
C ALA A 173 22.96 -10.35 -5.20
N ASP A 174 22.60 -11.45 -4.52
CA ASP A 174 21.68 -12.46 -5.04
C ASP A 174 20.54 -12.71 -4.06
N ASP A 175 19.45 -13.29 -4.59
CA ASP A 175 18.29 -13.77 -3.82
C ASP A 175 17.66 -12.69 -2.91
N TYR A 176 17.42 -11.52 -3.50
CA TYR A 176 16.78 -10.39 -2.84
C TYR A 176 15.52 -9.94 -3.57
N PHE A 177 14.64 -9.27 -2.81
CA PHE A 177 13.52 -8.49 -3.34
C PHE A 177 13.48 -7.13 -2.67
N ILE A 178 13.21 -6.08 -3.44
CA ILE A 178 13.11 -4.70 -2.96
C ILE A 178 11.75 -4.13 -3.36
N TRP A 179 11.03 -3.61 -2.38
CA TRP A 179 9.76 -2.92 -2.62
C TRP A 179 9.81 -1.49 -2.08
N ILE A 180 9.37 -0.54 -2.90
CA ILE A 180 9.43 0.90 -2.61
C ILE A 180 8.08 1.51 -2.91
N THR A 181 7.47 2.20 -1.93
CA THR A 181 6.23 2.94 -2.16
C THR A 181 6.15 4.18 -1.28
N GLY A 182 5.24 5.10 -1.63
CA GLY A 182 5.01 6.35 -0.92
C GLY A 182 4.82 7.53 -1.88
N GLU A 183 5.38 8.69 -1.52
CA GLU A 183 5.33 9.90 -2.34
C GLU A 183 6.10 9.72 -3.66
N GLY A 184 5.49 10.17 -4.77
CA GLY A 184 5.98 9.88 -6.11
C GLY A 184 7.40 10.38 -6.43
N LYS A 185 7.80 11.52 -5.89
CA LYS A 185 9.17 12.03 -6.08
C LYS A 185 10.19 11.19 -5.33
N VAL A 186 9.88 10.80 -4.09
CA VAL A 186 10.74 9.95 -3.26
C VAL A 186 10.90 8.57 -3.93
N VAL A 187 9.80 7.94 -4.33
CA VAL A 187 9.81 6.66 -5.04
C VAL A 187 10.68 6.73 -6.30
N LYS A 188 10.54 7.79 -7.09
CA LYS A 188 11.33 7.98 -8.30
C LYS A 188 12.84 8.12 -8.01
N ASN A 189 13.20 8.86 -6.98
CA ASN A 189 14.60 9.06 -6.61
C ASN A 189 15.22 7.76 -6.10
N LEU A 190 14.53 7.02 -5.26
CA LEU A 190 14.99 5.72 -4.77
C LEU A 190 15.10 4.68 -5.89
N SER A 191 14.14 4.65 -6.83
CA SER A 191 14.21 3.77 -8.00
C SER A 191 15.47 4.04 -8.83
N ARG A 192 15.76 5.32 -9.08
CA ARG A 192 16.99 5.71 -9.83
C ARG A 192 18.27 5.32 -9.09
N ARG A 193 18.26 5.40 -7.76
CA ARG A 193 19.39 4.94 -6.96
C ARG A 193 19.65 3.45 -7.18
N PHE A 194 18.64 2.59 -7.03
CA PHE A 194 18.80 1.15 -7.23
C PHE A 194 19.18 0.80 -8.68
N GLU A 195 18.67 1.54 -9.66
CA GLU A 195 19.10 1.42 -11.06
C GLU A 195 20.58 1.79 -11.25
N ALA A 196 21.02 2.90 -10.67
CA ALA A 196 22.44 3.34 -10.74
C ALA A 196 23.40 2.36 -10.03
N GLU A 197 22.94 1.73 -8.96
CA GLU A 197 23.65 0.69 -8.22
C GLU A 197 23.56 -0.70 -8.89
N GLN A 198 22.91 -0.78 -10.07
CA GLN A 198 22.80 -1.97 -10.92
C GLN A 198 22.02 -3.14 -10.29
N TYR A 199 21.04 -2.86 -9.42
CA TYR A 199 20.11 -3.87 -8.96
C TYR A 199 19.22 -4.37 -10.10
N ASP A 200 18.88 -5.67 -10.08
CA ASP A 200 18.02 -6.29 -11.09
C ASP A 200 16.61 -5.64 -11.06
N PRO A 201 16.17 -4.99 -12.16
CA PRO A 201 14.88 -4.34 -12.21
C PRO A 201 13.69 -5.29 -12.03
N GLN A 202 13.86 -6.59 -12.26
CA GLN A 202 12.82 -7.59 -12.01
C GLN A 202 12.63 -7.89 -10.52
N ARG A 203 13.62 -7.53 -9.70
CA ARG A 203 13.61 -7.72 -8.25
C ARG A 203 13.36 -6.42 -7.48
N VAL A 204 13.22 -5.31 -8.19
CA VAL A 204 12.90 -4.00 -7.62
C VAL A 204 11.50 -3.58 -8.08
N ARG A 205 10.56 -3.52 -7.14
CA ARG A 205 9.20 -3.05 -7.38
C ARG A 205 8.99 -1.69 -6.74
N ALA A 206 8.72 -0.69 -7.55
CA ALA A 206 8.50 0.67 -7.10
C ALA A 206 7.15 1.20 -7.62
N ALA A 207 6.31 1.74 -6.73
CA ALA A 207 5.02 2.29 -7.07
C ALA A 207 4.70 3.54 -6.25
N ALA A 208 4.43 4.65 -6.92
CA ALA A 208 3.96 5.85 -6.24
C ALA A 208 2.51 5.66 -5.77
N TYR A 209 2.26 5.88 -4.48
CA TYR A 209 0.93 5.79 -3.90
C TYR A 209 0.23 7.15 -3.84
N TRP A 210 1.01 8.21 -3.74
CA TRP A 210 0.49 9.58 -3.73
C TRP A 210 1.50 10.57 -4.28
N HIS A 211 1.04 11.78 -4.57
CA HIS A 211 1.87 12.89 -5.04
C HIS A 211 1.58 14.15 -4.23
N ALA A 212 2.62 14.79 -3.73
CA ALA A 212 2.52 16.11 -3.15
C ALA A 212 2.03 17.11 -4.23
N LYS A 213 1.16 18.04 -3.80
CA LYS A 213 0.66 19.13 -4.67
C LYS A 213 1.66 20.26 -4.77
#